data_c78884f7b14d96934edbe96e4d83500a
#
_entry.id   c78884f7b14d96934edbe96e4d83500a
#
_cell.length_a   1.000
_cell.length_b   1.000
_cell.length_c   1.000
_cell.angle_alpha   90.00
_cell.angle_beta   90.00
_cell.angle_gamma   90.00
#
_symmetry.space_group_name_H-M   'P 1'
#
loop_
_entity.id
_entity.type
_entity.pdbx_description
1 polymer ?
#
loop_
_entity_poly.entity_id
_entity_poly.type
_entity_poly.pdbx_seq_one_letter_code
_entity_poly.pdbx_strand_id
1 'polypeptide(L)'
;MTQNFTIRQARPEDDAARATLLAPTYGADAAGLAAEAADIRHHFRDFGDLAPGIVRLVAEDANGAILGALEATVRLYANGCESVGVMFLEGIAVAPSCRETGIAAALLAQLEDIAREAGITEIASDSRIDDAVGADFHLANGFSEAERVTCFVRKIDG
;
A
#
# COMPACT_ATOMS: atom_id res chain seq x y z
N MET A 1 -21.39 -14.04 -9.47
CA MET A 1 -21.75 -12.65 -9.78
C MET A 1 -20.50 -11.81 -9.68
N THR A 2 -20.14 -11.12 -10.74
CA THR A 2 -19.02 -10.17 -10.72
C THR A 2 -19.44 -9.01 -9.83
N GLN A 3 -18.77 -8.82 -8.71
CA GLN A 3 -19.01 -7.68 -7.83
C GLN A 3 -18.58 -6.40 -8.59
N ASN A 4 -19.52 -5.49 -8.77
CA ASN A 4 -19.27 -4.27 -9.52
C ASN A 4 -18.58 -3.27 -8.59
N PHE A 5 -17.33 -2.89 -8.88
CA PHE A 5 -16.55 -1.93 -8.11
C PHE A 5 -15.79 -0.99 -9.03
N THR A 6 -15.38 0.16 -8.50
CA THR A 6 -14.49 1.11 -9.15
C THR A 6 -13.25 1.34 -8.30
N ILE A 7 -12.10 1.51 -8.95
CA ILE A 7 -10.87 1.92 -8.28
C ILE A 7 -10.75 3.44 -8.38
N ARG A 8 -10.47 4.10 -7.26
CA ARG A 8 -10.24 5.54 -7.19
C ARG A 8 -9.20 5.90 -6.13
N GLN A 9 -8.73 7.11 -6.19
CA GLN A 9 -7.93 7.68 -5.09
C GLN A 9 -8.78 7.79 -3.82
N ALA A 10 -8.16 7.50 -2.69
CA ALA A 10 -8.82 7.63 -1.40
C ALA A 10 -9.02 9.10 -1.03
N ARG A 11 -10.13 9.36 -0.34
CA ARG A 11 -10.50 10.66 0.22
C ARG A 11 -10.37 10.61 1.74
N PRO A 12 -10.31 11.76 2.43
CA PRO A 12 -10.24 11.79 3.90
C PRO A 12 -11.36 11.00 4.60
N GLU A 13 -12.57 10.98 4.03
CA GLU A 13 -13.70 10.22 4.55
C GLU A 13 -13.52 8.70 4.50
N ASP A 14 -12.59 8.19 3.67
CA ASP A 14 -12.27 6.77 3.56
C ASP A 14 -11.31 6.28 4.64
N ASP A 15 -10.65 7.17 5.37
CA ASP A 15 -9.54 6.82 6.28
C ASP A 15 -9.92 5.78 7.32
N ALA A 16 -11.13 5.83 7.89
CA ALA A 16 -11.59 4.84 8.87
C ALA A 16 -11.79 3.45 8.23
N ALA A 17 -12.38 3.37 7.04
CA ALA A 17 -12.60 2.12 6.33
C ALA A 17 -11.27 1.51 5.86
N ARG A 18 -10.36 2.35 5.34
CA ARG A 18 -9.02 1.94 4.95
C ARG A 18 -8.22 1.39 6.14
N ALA A 19 -8.22 2.11 7.26
CA ALA A 19 -7.55 1.69 8.49
C ALA A 19 -8.08 0.33 8.97
N THR A 20 -9.39 0.11 8.92
CA THR A 20 -9.99 -1.18 9.29
C THR A 20 -9.50 -2.32 8.39
N LEU A 21 -9.37 -2.09 7.08
CA LEU A 21 -8.90 -3.10 6.14
C LEU A 21 -7.40 -3.39 6.28
N LEU A 22 -6.59 -2.33 6.44
CA LEU A 22 -5.12 -2.42 6.42
C LEU A 22 -4.50 -2.78 7.78
N ALA A 23 -5.20 -2.53 8.89
CA ALA A 23 -4.67 -2.78 10.24
C ALA A 23 -4.09 -4.20 10.43
N PRO A 24 -4.74 -5.29 9.97
CA PRO A 24 -4.16 -6.63 10.07
C PRO A 24 -2.85 -6.80 9.31
N THR A 25 -2.70 -6.11 8.17
CA THR A 25 -1.47 -6.14 7.35
C THR A 25 -0.28 -5.53 8.09
N TYR A 26 -0.53 -4.46 8.85
CA TYR A 26 0.51 -3.76 9.63
C TYR A 26 0.67 -4.29 11.06
N GLY A 27 -0.15 -5.25 11.49
CA GLY A 27 -0.16 -5.71 12.87
C GLY A 27 -0.56 -4.62 13.88
N ALA A 28 -1.40 -3.67 13.44
CA ALA A 28 -1.86 -2.51 14.19
C ALA A 28 -3.38 -2.57 14.44
N ASP A 29 -3.89 -1.71 15.34
CA ASP A 29 -5.32 -1.47 15.43
C ASP A 29 -5.78 -0.37 14.47
N ALA A 30 -7.06 -0.41 14.07
CA ALA A 30 -7.60 0.49 13.07
C ALA A 30 -7.62 1.96 13.52
N ALA A 31 -7.85 2.23 14.81
CA ALA A 31 -7.89 3.59 15.35
C ALA A 31 -6.49 4.22 15.35
N GLY A 32 -5.46 3.45 15.76
CA GLY A 32 -4.07 3.86 15.71
C GLY A 32 -3.62 4.17 14.27
N LEU A 33 -3.98 3.31 13.32
CA LEU A 33 -3.63 3.49 11.91
C LEU A 33 -4.29 4.73 11.31
N ALA A 34 -5.54 5.02 11.64
CA ALA A 34 -6.25 6.22 11.17
C ALA A 34 -5.63 7.50 11.75
N ALA A 35 -5.24 7.49 13.02
CA ALA A 35 -4.54 8.60 13.66
C ALA A 35 -3.16 8.85 13.03
N GLU A 36 -2.40 7.77 12.79
CA GLU A 36 -1.08 7.83 12.15
C GLU A 36 -1.17 8.40 10.72
N ALA A 37 -2.18 8.03 9.95
CA ALA A 37 -2.39 8.57 8.61
C ALA A 37 -2.60 10.10 8.61
N ALA A 38 -3.27 10.64 9.62
CA ALA A 38 -3.42 12.08 9.80
C ALA A 38 -2.11 12.74 10.24
N ASP A 39 -1.36 12.10 11.11
CA ASP A 39 -0.09 12.58 11.65
C ASP A 39 1.00 12.62 10.58
N ILE A 40 1.09 11.60 9.74
CA ILE A 40 2.01 11.56 8.60
C ILE A 40 1.78 12.75 7.66
N ARG A 41 0.53 13.06 7.30
CA ARG A 41 0.20 14.23 6.46
C ARG A 41 0.66 15.55 7.09
N HIS A 42 0.54 15.67 8.41
CA HIS A 42 0.98 16.84 9.14
C HIS A 42 2.51 16.92 9.23
N HIS A 43 3.16 15.81 9.56
CA HIS A 43 4.60 15.72 9.76
C HIS A 43 5.39 16.02 8.50
N PHE A 44 4.98 15.48 7.35
CA PHE A 44 5.69 15.66 6.09
C PHE A 44 5.32 16.95 5.33
N ARG A 45 4.33 17.68 5.77
CA ARG A 45 3.92 18.96 5.15
C ARG A 45 5.07 19.94 4.95
N ASP A 46 5.98 20.00 5.91
CA ASP A 46 7.06 20.97 5.97
C ASP A 46 8.35 20.51 5.27
N PHE A 47 8.37 19.28 4.74
CA PHE A 47 9.53 18.73 4.03
C PHE A 47 9.58 19.08 2.54
N GLY A 48 8.51 19.67 1.98
CA GLY A 48 8.47 20.09 0.58
C GLY A 48 8.82 18.94 -0.37
N ASP A 49 9.81 19.16 -1.23
CA ASP A 49 10.26 18.18 -2.24
C ASP A 49 10.90 16.91 -1.64
N LEU A 50 11.19 16.91 -0.35
CA LEU A 50 11.70 15.73 0.36
C LEU A 50 10.57 14.85 0.90
N ALA A 51 9.31 15.31 0.87
CA ALA A 51 8.18 14.50 1.30
C ALA A 51 8.01 13.30 0.36
N PRO A 52 7.85 12.09 0.88
CA PRO A 52 7.60 10.93 0.04
C PRO A 52 6.26 11.09 -0.68
N GLY A 53 6.25 10.81 -1.98
CA GLY A 53 4.99 10.66 -2.72
C GLY A 53 4.16 9.53 -2.10
N ILE A 54 2.93 9.81 -1.73
CA ILE A 54 2.02 8.82 -1.13
C ILE A 54 0.86 8.58 -2.07
N VAL A 55 0.64 7.31 -2.43
CA VAL A 55 -0.50 6.85 -3.23
C VAL A 55 -1.43 6.07 -2.33
N ARG A 56 -2.71 6.44 -2.30
CA ARG A 56 -3.75 5.74 -1.57
C ARG A 56 -4.92 5.46 -2.49
N LEU A 57 -5.23 4.19 -2.70
CA LEU A 57 -6.31 3.74 -3.57
C LEU A 57 -7.34 2.96 -2.76
N VAL A 58 -8.58 3.04 -3.21
CA VAL A 58 -9.69 2.25 -2.69
C VAL A 58 -10.48 1.61 -3.82
N ALA A 59 -11.03 0.45 -3.54
CA ALA A 59 -12.07 -0.18 -4.36
C ALA A 59 -13.42 0.10 -3.70
N GLU A 60 -14.30 0.78 -4.40
CA GLU A 60 -15.61 1.21 -3.90
C GLU A 60 -16.71 0.51 -4.68
N ASP A 61 -17.72 -0.03 -4.01
CA ASP A 61 -18.91 -0.60 -4.64
C ASP A 61 -19.92 0.48 -5.05
N ALA A 62 -21.00 0.07 -5.72
CA ALA A 62 -22.05 0.96 -6.18
C ALA A 62 -22.82 1.68 -5.04
N ASN A 63 -22.70 1.21 -3.81
CA ASN A 63 -23.32 1.79 -2.62
C ASN A 63 -22.39 2.68 -1.81
N GLY A 64 -21.14 2.85 -2.26
CA GLY A 64 -20.11 3.63 -1.57
C GLY A 64 -19.34 2.85 -0.47
N ALA A 65 -19.51 1.54 -0.38
CA ALA A 65 -18.77 0.74 0.57
C ALA A 65 -17.34 0.47 0.06
N ILE A 66 -16.35 0.62 0.93
CA ILE A 66 -14.95 0.33 0.62
C ILE A 66 -14.69 -1.16 0.79
N LEU A 67 -14.39 -1.82 -0.31
CA LEU A 67 -14.16 -3.26 -0.41
C LEU A 67 -12.69 -3.66 -0.37
N GLY A 68 -11.81 -2.72 -0.69
CA GLY A 68 -10.36 -2.93 -0.70
C GLY A 68 -9.61 -1.62 -0.60
N ALA A 69 -8.38 -1.68 -0.12
CA ALA A 69 -7.50 -0.54 0.03
C ALA A 69 -6.06 -0.90 -0.30
N LEU A 70 -5.33 0.05 -0.87
CA LEU A 70 -3.91 -0.03 -1.18
C LEU A 70 -3.21 1.25 -0.74
N GLU A 71 -2.03 1.11 -0.15
CA GLU A 71 -1.10 2.21 0.10
C GLU A 71 0.26 1.94 -0.53
N ALA A 72 0.83 2.96 -1.15
CA ALA A 72 2.18 2.92 -1.69
C ALA A 72 2.88 4.26 -1.48
N THR A 73 4.20 4.23 -1.46
CA THR A 73 5.05 5.43 -1.37
C THR A 73 6.10 5.43 -2.46
N VAL A 74 6.51 6.61 -2.90
CA VAL A 74 7.69 6.73 -3.76
C VAL A 74 8.93 6.79 -2.88
N ARG A 75 9.85 5.86 -3.08
CA ARG A 75 11.13 5.79 -2.38
C ARG A 75 12.27 6.03 -3.36
N LEU A 76 13.34 6.65 -2.92
CA LEU A 76 14.55 6.80 -3.74
C LEU A 76 15.19 5.45 -4.06
N TYR A 77 15.07 4.50 -3.14
CA TYR A 77 15.68 3.18 -3.21
C TYR A 77 14.78 2.13 -2.55
N ALA A 78 14.79 0.92 -3.07
CA ALA A 78 14.27 -0.27 -2.41
C ALA A 78 15.18 -1.47 -2.69
N ASN A 79 15.28 -2.36 -1.72
CA ASN A 79 16.11 -3.57 -1.82
C ASN A 79 15.68 -4.42 -3.03
N GLY A 80 16.67 -4.87 -3.81
CA GLY A 80 16.46 -5.67 -5.00
C GLY A 80 16.03 -4.90 -6.24
N CYS A 81 15.87 -3.56 -6.16
CA CYS A 81 15.61 -2.71 -7.31
C CYS A 81 16.88 -2.09 -7.88
N GLU A 82 16.88 -1.83 -9.19
CA GLU A 82 18.02 -1.26 -9.93
C GLU A 82 17.83 0.25 -10.20
N SER A 83 16.59 0.74 -10.23
CA SER A 83 16.28 2.13 -10.54
C SER A 83 16.34 3.05 -9.32
N VAL A 84 16.59 4.33 -9.58
CA VAL A 84 16.39 5.41 -8.61
C VAL A 84 14.97 5.94 -8.78
N GLY A 85 14.20 5.93 -7.70
CA GLY A 85 12.77 6.21 -7.71
C GLY A 85 11.97 4.93 -7.96
N VAL A 86 11.46 4.37 -6.88
CA VAL A 86 10.73 3.10 -6.86
C VAL A 86 9.36 3.34 -6.25
N MET A 87 8.32 2.77 -6.83
CA MET A 87 7.00 2.71 -6.19
C MET A 87 7.01 1.55 -5.18
N PHE A 88 6.87 1.87 -3.89
CA PHE A 88 6.89 0.86 -2.84
C PHE A 88 5.46 0.58 -2.35
N LEU A 89 4.98 -0.64 -2.55
CA LEU A 89 3.71 -1.11 -2.03
C LEU A 89 3.85 -1.36 -0.53
N GLU A 90 3.28 -0.46 0.27
CA GLU A 90 3.33 -0.52 1.74
C GLU A 90 2.31 -1.51 2.31
N GLY A 91 1.13 -1.56 1.71
CA GLY A 91 0.08 -2.48 2.12
C GLY A 91 -1.08 -2.55 1.14
N ILE A 92 -1.69 -3.71 1.10
CA ILE A 92 -2.90 -3.97 0.33
C ILE A 92 -3.81 -4.92 1.11
N ALA A 93 -5.08 -4.63 1.13
CA ALA A 93 -6.08 -5.48 1.78
C ALA A 93 -7.41 -5.45 1.05
N VAL A 94 -8.11 -6.58 1.07
CA VAL A 94 -9.46 -6.74 0.51
C VAL A 94 -10.35 -7.31 1.61
N ALA A 95 -11.56 -6.79 1.72
CA ALA A 95 -12.56 -7.27 2.68
C ALA A 95 -12.73 -8.80 2.55
N PRO A 96 -12.80 -9.54 3.66
CA PRO A 96 -12.84 -11.01 3.62
C PRO A 96 -13.94 -11.57 2.73
N SER A 97 -15.10 -10.93 2.71
CA SER A 97 -16.25 -11.31 1.86
C SER A 97 -16.07 -11.06 0.36
N CYS A 98 -15.01 -10.30 -0.01
CA CYS A 98 -14.75 -9.87 -1.38
C CYS A 98 -13.42 -10.42 -1.92
N ARG A 99 -12.81 -11.37 -1.22
CA ARG A 99 -11.57 -12.03 -1.69
C ARG A 99 -11.83 -12.84 -2.95
N GLU A 100 -10.80 -12.99 -3.77
CA GLU A 100 -10.84 -13.72 -5.05
C GLU A 100 -11.80 -13.12 -6.11
N THR A 101 -12.23 -11.87 -5.92
CA THR A 101 -13.10 -11.15 -6.87
C THR A 101 -12.32 -10.24 -7.85
N GLY A 102 -10.98 -10.27 -7.82
CA GLY A 102 -10.14 -9.46 -8.70
C GLY A 102 -9.83 -8.05 -8.18
N ILE A 103 -10.32 -7.67 -6.99
CA ILE A 103 -10.10 -6.32 -6.42
C ILE A 103 -8.61 -6.03 -6.20
N ALA A 104 -7.86 -6.97 -5.64
CA ALA A 104 -6.42 -6.77 -5.41
C ALA A 104 -5.66 -6.55 -6.73
N ALA A 105 -5.95 -7.35 -7.75
CA ALA A 105 -5.35 -7.20 -9.08
C ALA A 105 -5.71 -5.85 -9.72
N ALA A 106 -6.94 -5.38 -9.57
CA ALA A 106 -7.38 -4.09 -10.08
C ALA A 106 -6.70 -2.91 -9.35
N LEU A 107 -6.52 -3.01 -8.03
CA LEU A 107 -5.77 -2.02 -7.24
C LEU A 107 -4.30 -1.96 -7.68
N LEU A 108 -3.66 -3.11 -7.89
CA LEU A 108 -2.28 -3.18 -8.38
C LEU A 108 -2.16 -2.64 -9.81
N ALA A 109 -3.07 -2.96 -10.70
CA ALA A 109 -3.08 -2.43 -12.07
C ALA A 109 -3.17 -0.90 -12.08
N GLN A 110 -4.00 -0.31 -11.22
CA GLN A 110 -4.08 1.13 -11.08
C GLN A 110 -2.78 1.73 -10.50
N LEU A 111 -2.13 1.05 -9.56
CA LEU A 111 -0.82 1.47 -9.05
C LEU A 111 0.25 1.44 -10.15
N GLU A 112 0.25 0.40 -10.99
CA GLU A 112 1.16 0.30 -12.14
C GLU A 112 0.95 1.45 -13.13
N ASP A 113 -0.28 1.83 -13.40
CA ASP A 113 -0.58 2.96 -14.29
C ASP A 113 -0.06 4.27 -13.70
N ILE A 114 -0.27 4.52 -12.41
CA ILE A 114 0.27 5.69 -11.71
C ILE A 114 1.81 5.69 -11.73
N ALA A 115 2.45 4.56 -11.49
CA ALA A 115 3.91 4.44 -11.54
C ALA A 115 4.43 4.75 -12.96
N ARG A 116 3.78 4.20 -13.98
CA ARG A 116 4.15 4.41 -15.40
C ARG A 116 3.99 5.87 -15.81
N GLU A 117 2.92 6.54 -15.40
CA GLU A 117 2.70 7.97 -15.65
C GLU A 117 3.75 8.85 -14.96
N ALA A 118 4.24 8.43 -13.79
CA ALA A 118 5.32 9.09 -13.06
C ALA A 118 6.73 8.75 -13.59
N GLY A 119 6.85 7.91 -14.62
CA GLY A 119 8.14 7.46 -15.16
C GLY A 119 8.87 6.45 -14.26
N ILE A 120 8.16 5.84 -13.30
CA ILE A 120 8.70 4.81 -12.42
C ILE A 120 8.53 3.45 -13.09
N THR A 121 9.61 2.67 -13.11
CA THR A 121 9.68 1.40 -13.86
C THR A 121 9.69 0.16 -12.96
N GLU A 122 9.80 0.34 -11.65
CA GLU A 122 9.84 -0.76 -10.69
C GLU A 122 8.85 -0.53 -9.54
N ILE A 123 8.11 -1.58 -9.19
CA ILE A 123 7.30 -1.64 -7.98
C ILE A 123 7.95 -2.65 -7.04
N ALA A 124 8.30 -2.21 -5.84
CA ALA A 124 8.82 -3.07 -4.78
C ALA A 124 7.79 -3.26 -3.67
N SER A 125 7.99 -4.29 -2.89
CA SER A 125 7.25 -4.56 -1.67
C SER A 125 8.10 -5.42 -0.74
N ASP A 126 7.64 -5.61 0.48
CA ASP A 126 8.23 -6.56 1.40
C ASP A 126 7.15 -7.37 2.14
N SER A 127 7.56 -8.45 2.75
CA SER A 127 6.78 -9.22 3.71
C SER A 127 7.69 -9.81 4.76
N ARG A 128 7.14 -10.14 5.92
CA ARG A 128 7.90 -10.88 6.92
C ARG A 128 8.31 -12.26 6.37
N ILE A 129 9.48 -12.71 6.75
CA ILE A 129 10.01 -14.01 6.27
C ILE A 129 9.14 -15.21 6.65
N ASP A 130 8.33 -15.07 7.70
CA ASP A 130 7.40 -16.07 8.21
C ASP A 130 5.95 -15.87 7.70
N ASP A 131 5.71 -14.89 6.84
CA ASP A 131 4.40 -14.61 6.24
C ASP A 131 4.24 -15.34 4.90
N ALA A 132 3.84 -16.59 4.96
CA ALA A 132 3.59 -17.41 3.76
C ALA A 132 2.45 -16.85 2.90
N VAL A 133 1.42 -16.27 3.52
CA VAL A 133 0.26 -15.68 2.80
C VAL A 133 0.68 -14.44 2.02
N GLY A 134 1.48 -13.57 2.63
CA GLY A 134 2.04 -12.41 1.95
C GLY A 134 2.97 -12.80 0.80
N ALA A 135 3.83 -13.80 0.99
CA ALA A 135 4.70 -14.31 -0.05
C ALA A 135 3.91 -14.87 -1.25
N ASP A 136 2.90 -15.71 -0.99
CA ASP A 136 2.04 -16.29 -2.02
C ASP A 136 1.27 -15.19 -2.79
N PHE A 137 0.80 -14.17 -2.08
CA PHE A 137 0.14 -13.02 -2.70
C PHE A 137 1.09 -12.30 -3.70
N HIS A 138 2.32 -12.01 -3.29
CA HIS A 138 3.28 -11.32 -4.14
C HIS A 138 3.60 -12.15 -5.40
N LEU A 139 3.92 -13.43 -5.24
CA LEU A 139 4.23 -14.33 -6.35
C LEU A 139 3.05 -14.47 -7.32
N ALA A 140 1.82 -14.60 -6.80
CA ALA A 140 0.61 -14.69 -7.62
C ALA A 140 0.31 -13.42 -8.41
N ASN A 141 0.82 -12.27 -7.97
CA ASN A 141 0.64 -10.96 -8.62
C ASN A 141 1.89 -10.49 -9.40
N GLY A 142 2.78 -11.40 -9.78
CA GLY A 142 3.88 -11.13 -10.69
C GLY A 142 5.14 -10.56 -10.04
N PHE A 143 5.20 -10.46 -8.71
CA PHE A 143 6.44 -10.14 -8.01
C PHE A 143 7.36 -11.38 -7.99
N SER A 144 8.65 -11.14 -7.86
CA SER A 144 9.65 -12.19 -7.59
C SER A 144 10.44 -11.84 -6.34
N GLU A 145 10.84 -12.85 -5.57
CA GLU A 145 11.72 -12.62 -4.42
C GLU A 145 13.07 -12.09 -4.92
N ALA A 146 13.48 -10.92 -4.41
CA ALA A 146 14.71 -10.26 -4.79
C ALA A 146 15.83 -10.50 -3.77
N GLU A 147 15.60 -10.15 -2.50
CA GLU A 147 16.58 -10.38 -1.44
C GLU A 147 15.93 -10.48 -0.06
N ARG A 148 16.69 -11.00 0.91
CA ARG A 148 16.29 -11.07 2.33
C ARG A 148 17.21 -10.20 3.15
N VAL A 149 16.64 -9.36 4.02
CA VAL A 149 17.36 -8.37 4.81
C VAL A 149 17.06 -8.51 6.30
N THR A 150 18.01 -8.06 7.12
CA THR A 150 17.80 -7.83 8.55
C THR A 150 17.75 -6.33 8.80
N CYS A 151 16.67 -5.86 9.42
CA CYS A 151 16.48 -4.45 9.73
C CYS A 151 17.06 -4.10 11.10
N PHE A 152 17.71 -2.95 11.21
CA PHE A 152 18.25 -2.42 12.45
C PHE A 152 17.68 -1.03 12.71
N VAL A 153 17.39 -0.71 13.98
CA VAL A 153 16.92 0.59 14.43
C VAL A 153 17.71 1.09 15.61
N ARG A 154 18.00 2.38 15.64
CA ARG A 154 18.56 3.09 16.81
C ARG A 154 17.64 4.26 17.15
N LYS A 155 17.11 4.29 18.35
CA LYS A 155 16.40 5.47 18.86
C LYS A 155 17.42 6.56 19.18
N ILE A 156 17.06 7.79 18.85
CA ILE A 156 17.84 8.99 19.17
C ILE A 156 17.08 9.68 20.29
N ASP A 157 17.72 9.79 21.47
CA ASP A 157 17.16 10.53 22.59
C ASP A 157 17.18 12.02 22.24
N GLY A 158 16.03 12.68 22.39
CA GLY A 158 15.85 14.11 22.15
C GLY A 158 16.23 14.96 23.37
#